data_b1b48c18fc3f207a723cf355fbcaec47
#
_entry.id   b1b48c18fc3f207a723cf355fbcaec47
#
_cell.length_a   1.000
_cell.length_b   1.000
_cell.length_c   1.000
_cell.angle_alpha   90.00
_cell.angle_beta   90.00
_cell.angle_gamma   90.00
#
_symmetry.space_group_name_H-M   'P 1'
#
loop_
_entity.id
_entity.type
_entity.pdbx_description
1 polymer ?
#
loop_
_entity_poly.entity_id
_entity_poly.type
_entity_poly.pdbx_seq_one_letter_code
_entity_poly.pdbx_strand_id
1 'polypeptide(L)'
;FDFPSKKVQEVCLQAYDPAKAHGALPLVNSITEHRWDLMELYGPYTFKVILMASERVDEVNGAMIAKGNKSADEIYGTARRCALRLMNDYGMPADDIIIDMSVSAIIADTEGLNRSTVEAIRLIGADPALQGVHMMGGLSNIGQQLPPKAVDGSDLKHALECAFLTLTVPMGFDTVLGTPWRGYDELPADHYVLTTYQNFLQQTGSNALRAVRKFYKA
;
A
#
# COMPACT_ATOMS: atom_id res chain seq x y z
N PHE A 1 7.58 -4.87 13.23
CA PHE A 1 7.69 -3.75 14.19
C PHE A 1 7.21 -2.48 13.51
N ASP A 2 6.17 -1.86 14.02
CA ASP A 2 5.52 -0.68 13.43
C ASP A 2 5.76 0.55 14.31
N PHE A 3 6.88 1.21 14.10
CA PHE A 3 7.23 2.44 14.81
C PHE A 3 8.21 3.32 14.01
N PRO A 4 8.05 4.66 13.97
CA PRO A 4 8.87 5.52 13.12
C PRO A 4 10.30 5.77 13.65
N SER A 5 10.59 5.49 14.92
CA SER A 5 11.91 5.78 15.51
C SER A 5 12.89 4.64 15.29
N LYS A 6 14.03 4.90 14.65
CA LYS A 6 15.15 3.96 14.48
C LYS A 6 15.58 3.33 15.81
N LYS A 7 15.70 4.12 16.89
CA LYS A 7 16.08 3.60 18.21
C LYS A 7 15.09 2.57 18.75
N VAL A 8 13.79 2.76 18.54
CA VAL A 8 12.76 1.80 18.96
C VAL A 8 12.83 0.55 18.09
N GLN A 9 12.99 0.69 16.79
CA GLN A 9 13.17 -0.45 15.88
C GLN A 9 14.39 -1.29 16.26
N GLU A 10 15.50 -0.64 16.61
CA GLU A 10 16.71 -1.32 17.05
C GLU A 10 16.47 -2.15 18.32
N VAL A 11 15.81 -1.57 19.34
CA VAL A 11 15.46 -2.30 20.58
C VAL A 11 14.56 -3.49 20.28
N CYS A 12 13.60 -3.33 19.37
CA CYS A 12 12.73 -4.43 18.96
C CYS A 12 13.51 -5.55 18.23
N LEU A 13 14.44 -5.18 17.35
CA LEU A 13 15.30 -6.14 16.65
C LEU A 13 16.25 -6.88 17.59
N GLN A 14 16.81 -6.18 18.59
CA GLN A 14 17.64 -6.79 19.65
C GLN A 14 16.84 -7.80 20.49
N ALA A 15 15.57 -7.53 20.75
CA ALA A 15 14.70 -8.39 21.55
C ALA A 15 14.08 -9.54 20.74
N TYR A 16 14.23 -9.53 19.41
CA TYR A 16 13.63 -10.55 18.54
C TYR A 16 14.32 -11.91 18.73
N ASP A 17 13.52 -12.94 18.96
CA ASP A 17 13.97 -14.32 19.13
C ASP A 17 13.57 -15.17 17.92
N PRO A 18 14.50 -15.47 17.00
CA PRO A 18 14.21 -16.28 15.81
C PRO A 18 13.70 -17.69 16.12
N ALA A 19 14.12 -18.27 17.25
CA ALA A 19 13.66 -19.61 17.65
C ALA A 19 12.16 -19.61 18.00
N LYS A 20 11.69 -18.59 18.71
CA LYS A 20 10.26 -18.41 18.99
C LYS A 20 9.44 -18.06 17.77
N ALA A 21 10.05 -17.45 16.78
CA ALA A 21 9.42 -17.10 15.51
C ALA A 21 9.55 -18.21 14.45
N HIS A 22 9.97 -19.42 14.86
CA HIS A 22 10.18 -20.56 13.94
C HIS A 22 11.06 -20.24 12.72
N GLY A 23 12.04 -19.35 12.90
CA GLY A 23 12.97 -18.93 11.84
C GLY A 23 12.43 -17.85 10.89
N ALA A 24 11.20 -17.37 11.08
CA ALA A 24 10.69 -16.24 10.31
C ALA A 24 11.52 -14.97 10.57
N LEU A 25 11.71 -14.13 9.55
CA LEU A 25 12.37 -12.84 9.71
C LEU A 25 11.41 -11.82 10.34
N PRO A 26 11.90 -10.89 11.16
CA PRO A 26 11.10 -9.77 11.63
C PRO A 26 10.77 -8.84 10.48
N LEU A 27 9.60 -8.20 10.54
CA LEU A 27 9.14 -7.22 9.56
C LEU A 27 9.23 -5.82 10.16
N VAL A 28 9.95 -4.92 9.47
CA VAL A 28 10.11 -3.50 9.85
C VAL A 28 9.15 -2.65 9.05
N ASN A 29 8.24 -1.95 9.69
CA ASN A 29 7.30 -0.99 9.13
C ASN A 29 7.64 0.42 9.65
N SER A 30 8.05 1.31 8.81
CA SER A 30 8.30 1.29 7.36
C SER A 30 9.56 2.08 7.02
N ILE A 31 10.17 1.70 5.90
CA ILE A 31 11.21 2.48 5.25
C ILE A 31 10.53 3.47 4.30
N THR A 32 11.00 4.70 4.29
CA THR A 32 10.61 5.73 3.31
C THR A 32 11.85 6.37 2.73
N GLU A 33 11.73 7.07 1.60
CA GLU A 33 12.88 7.70 0.97
C GLU A 33 13.60 8.72 1.88
N HIS A 34 12.87 9.37 2.79
CA HIS A 34 13.45 10.31 3.76
C HIS A 34 13.81 9.69 5.13
N ARG A 35 13.43 8.44 5.40
CA ARG A 35 13.80 7.66 6.60
C ARG A 35 14.70 6.50 6.25
N TRP A 36 15.71 6.77 5.44
CA TRP A 36 16.66 5.76 4.98
C TRP A 36 17.68 5.35 6.05
N ASP A 37 17.82 6.12 7.12
CA ASP A 37 18.65 5.83 8.28
C ASP A 37 18.28 4.51 8.99
N LEU A 38 17.05 4.03 8.84
CA LEU A 38 16.64 2.71 9.31
C LEU A 38 17.45 1.57 8.67
N MET A 39 17.94 1.76 7.45
CA MET A 39 18.76 0.76 6.75
C MET A 39 20.16 0.58 7.33
N GLU A 40 20.61 1.45 8.23
CA GLU A 40 21.83 1.22 9.02
C GLU A 40 21.69 0.04 9.99
N LEU A 41 20.46 -0.39 10.28
CA LEU A 41 20.16 -1.59 11.08
C LEU A 41 20.24 -2.87 10.25
N TYR A 42 20.19 -2.79 8.92
CA TYR A 42 20.33 -3.94 8.04
C TYR A 42 21.82 -4.31 7.92
N GLY A 43 22.13 -5.56 8.12
CA GLY A 43 23.52 -6.03 8.24
C GLY A 43 23.79 -6.55 9.65
N PRO A 44 23.73 -5.70 10.69
CA PRO A 44 23.68 -6.18 12.09
C PRO A 44 22.45 -7.06 12.37
N TYR A 45 21.31 -6.73 11.74
CA TYR A 45 20.06 -7.49 11.85
C TYR A 45 19.54 -7.81 10.45
N THR A 46 19.04 -9.04 10.24
CA THR A 46 18.35 -9.42 9.02
C THR A 46 16.84 -9.29 9.24
N PHE A 47 16.13 -8.58 8.33
CA PHE A 47 14.69 -8.33 8.44
C PHE A 47 14.08 -8.09 7.06
N LYS A 48 12.76 -8.30 6.96
CA LYS A 48 11.96 -7.86 5.82
C LYS A 48 11.50 -6.42 6.03
N VAL A 49 11.27 -5.67 4.95
CA VAL A 49 10.84 -4.27 5.03
C VAL A 49 9.49 -4.02 4.38
N ILE A 50 8.71 -3.14 5.00
CA ILE A 50 7.64 -2.43 4.32
C ILE A 50 8.21 -1.13 3.79
N LEU A 51 8.21 -0.97 2.46
CA LEU A 51 8.68 0.21 1.74
C LEU A 51 7.48 1.07 1.34
N MET A 52 7.34 2.25 1.90
CA MET A 52 6.28 3.18 1.53
C MET A 52 6.58 3.87 0.20
N ALA A 53 5.66 3.77 -0.75
CA ALA A 53 5.74 4.44 -2.05
C ALA A 53 4.86 5.70 -2.14
N SER A 54 4.19 6.08 -1.06
CA SER A 54 3.27 7.24 -1.02
C SER A 54 3.96 8.60 -0.97
N GLU A 55 5.25 8.63 -0.73
CA GLU A 55 6.02 9.87 -0.62
C GLU A 55 7.42 9.70 -1.22
N ARG A 56 7.97 10.81 -1.70
CA ARG A 56 9.31 10.92 -2.25
C ARG A 56 10.07 12.08 -1.62
N VAL A 57 11.36 12.15 -1.87
CA VAL A 57 12.19 13.30 -1.52
C VAL A 57 12.51 14.09 -2.78
N ASP A 58 12.10 15.35 -2.79
CA ASP A 58 12.46 16.31 -3.83
C ASP A 58 13.53 17.28 -3.30
N GLU A 59 14.51 17.65 -4.11
CA GLU A 59 15.43 18.75 -3.82
C GLU A 59 14.78 20.08 -4.26
N VAL A 60 14.55 20.96 -3.29
CA VAL A 60 13.98 22.29 -3.52
C VAL A 60 14.92 23.33 -2.89
N ASN A 61 15.52 24.17 -3.72
CA ASN A 61 16.48 25.21 -3.29
C ASN A 61 17.63 24.69 -2.42
N GLY A 62 18.16 23.50 -2.74
CA GLY A 62 19.23 22.85 -1.99
C GLY A 62 18.81 22.15 -0.68
N ALA A 63 17.52 22.12 -0.37
CA ALA A 63 16.96 21.38 0.75
C ALA A 63 16.21 20.13 0.27
N MET A 64 16.41 19.01 0.96
CA MET A 64 15.68 17.76 0.72
C MET A 64 14.32 17.81 1.43
N ILE A 65 13.24 17.78 0.69
CA ILE A 65 11.87 17.93 1.21
C ILE A 65 11.05 16.69 0.87
N ALA A 66 10.44 16.08 1.89
CA ALA A 66 9.48 15.00 1.69
C ALA A 66 8.20 15.55 1.04
N LYS A 67 7.71 14.85 0.01
CA LYS A 67 6.54 15.24 -0.77
C LYS A 67 5.67 14.03 -1.10
N GLY A 68 4.38 14.15 -0.88
CA GLY A 68 3.41 13.09 -1.20
C GLY A 68 3.33 12.85 -2.72
N ASN A 69 3.28 11.58 -3.11
CA ASN A 69 3.04 11.13 -4.47
C ASN A 69 1.53 11.16 -4.77
N LYS A 70 1.16 11.71 -5.93
CA LYS A 70 -0.24 11.87 -6.33
C LYS A 70 -0.58 11.15 -7.64
N SER A 71 0.41 10.89 -8.48
CA SER A 71 0.22 10.19 -9.74
C SER A 71 0.78 8.76 -9.69
N ALA A 72 0.30 7.91 -10.59
CA ALA A 72 0.80 6.55 -10.74
C ALA A 72 2.30 6.51 -11.04
N ASP A 73 2.78 7.40 -11.90
CA ASP A 73 4.20 7.48 -12.27
C ASP A 73 5.09 7.91 -11.08
N GLU A 74 4.60 8.82 -10.21
CA GLU A 74 5.32 9.22 -9.00
C GLU A 74 5.42 8.07 -8.00
N ILE A 75 4.32 7.34 -7.76
CA ILE A 75 4.27 6.18 -6.88
C ILE A 75 5.20 5.07 -7.43
N TYR A 76 5.02 4.69 -8.69
CA TYR A 76 5.85 3.68 -9.35
C TYR A 76 7.33 4.07 -9.37
N GLY A 77 7.65 5.32 -9.75
CA GLY A 77 9.02 5.80 -9.79
C GLY A 77 9.71 5.75 -8.43
N THR A 78 9.01 6.10 -7.35
CA THR A 78 9.52 5.99 -5.97
C THR A 78 9.69 4.53 -5.56
N ALA A 79 8.67 3.69 -5.77
CA ALA A 79 8.73 2.26 -5.47
C ALA A 79 9.92 1.60 -6.16
N ARG A 80 10.07 1.82 -7.47
CA ARG A 80 11.14 1.25 -8.28
C ARG A 80 12.52 1.69 -7.80
N ARG A 81 12.70 3.00 -7.64
CA ARG A 81 13.99 3.57 -7.23
C ARG A 81 14.43 3.05 -5.86
N CYS A 82 13.51 3.04 -4.89
CA CYS A 82 13.81 2.60 -3.54
C CYS A 82 13.99 1.07 -3.45
N ALA A 83 13.16 0.27 -4.12
CA ALA A 83 13.32 -1.18 -4.14
C ALA A 83 14.63 -1.60 -4.79
N LEU A 84 15.00 -1.00 -5.95
CA LEU A 84 16.29 -1.25 -6.59
C LEU A 84 17.47 -0.87 -5.69
N ARG A 85 17.34 0.23 -4.93
CA ARG A 85 18.36 0.62 -3.95
C ARG A 85 18.52 -0.42 -2.84
N LEU A 86 17.41 -0.95 -2.30
CA LEU A 86 17.45 -2.03 -1.30
C LEU A 86 18.16 -3.28 -1.86
N MET A 87 17.84 -3.67 -3.07
CA MET A 87 18.45 -4.83 -3.72
C MET A 87 19.93 -4.62 -4.04
N ASN A 88 20.30 -3.48 -4.62
CA ASN A 88 21.65 -3.24 -5.12
C ASN A 88 22.63 -2.81 -4.03
N ASP A 89 22.24 -1.92 -3.11
CA ASP A 89 23.15 -1.34 -2.11
C ASP A 89 23.22 -2.21 -0.85
N TYR A 90 22.15 -2.94 -0.52
CA TYR A 90 22.06 -3.75 0.69
C TYR A 90 22.00 -5.25 0.42
N GLY A 91 21.92 -5.69 -0.84
CA GLY A 91 21.79 -7.09 -1.20
C GLY A 91 20.51 -7.76 -0.69
N MET A 92 19.47 -6.95 -0.42
CA MET A 92 18.19 -7.45 0.09
C MET A 92 17.48 -8.28 -0.97
N PRO A 93 17.04 -9.52 -0.66
CA PRO A 93 16.23 -10.29 -1.60
C PRO A 93 14.93 -9.57 -1.96
N ALA A 94 14.48 -9.68 -3.20
CA ALA A 94 13.22 -9.08 -3.65
C ALA A 94 12.02 -9.55 -2.78
N ASP A 95 11.98 -10.83 -2.41
CA ASP A 95 10.98 -11.45 -1.51
C ASP A 95 10.93 -10.86 -0.07
N ASP A 96 11.95 -10.11 0.31
CA ASP A 96 12.00 -9.43 1.61
C ASP A 96 11.52 -7.97 1.54
N ILE A 97 11.14 -7.50 0.34
CA ILE A 97 10.67 -6.14 0.08
C ILE A 97 9.16 -6.16 -0.15
N ILE A 98 8.41 -5.46 0.69
CA ILE A 98 6.95 -5.34 0.59
C ILE A 98 6.61 -3.87 0.37
N ILE A 99 6.15 -3.51 -0.82
CA ILE A 99 5.81 -2.13 -1.18
C ILE A 99 4.41 -1.79 -0.66
N ASP A 100 4.30 -0.82 0.25
CA ASP A 100 3.01 -0.29 0.69
C ASP A 100 2.48 0.71 -0.34
N MET A 101 1.37 0.35 -0.96
CA MET A 101 0.67 1.14 -1.97
C MET A 101 -0.22 2.24 -1.37
N SER A 102 -0.28 2.35 -0.05
CA SER A 102 -0.99 3.42 0.69
C SER A 102 -2.43 3.64 0.22
N VAL A 103 -3.27 2.60 0.39
CA VAL A 103 -4.69 2.65 0.01
C VAL A 103 -5.40 3.78 0.75
N SER A 104 -6.01 4.70 0.00
CA SER A 104 -6.65 5.91 0.52
C SER A 104 -8.15 5.76 0.70
N ALA A 105 -8.73 6.51 1.67
CA ALA A 105 -10.17 6.57 1.88
C ALA A 105 -10.89 7.23 0.68
N ILE A 106 -11.85 6.53 0.07
CA ILE A 106 -12.58 7.06 -1.10
C ILE A 106 -13.42 8.29 -0.79
N ILE A 107 -13.87 8.45 0.47
CA ILE A 107 -14.73 9.57 0.87
C ILE A 107 -14.07 10.94 0.69
N ALA A 108 -12.75 11.02 0.75
CA ALA A 108 -11.97 12.25 0.63
C ALA A 108 -11.17 12.32 -0.69
N ASP A 109 -11.22 11.29 -1.52
CA ASP A 109 -10.40 11.21 -2.74
C ASP A 109 -11.00 12.04 -3.89
N THR A 110 -10.65 13.31 -3.93
CA THR A 110 -11.00 14.22 -5.02
C THR A 110 -9.93 14.32 -6.11
N GLU A 111 -8.72 13.82 -5.84
CA GLU A 111 -7.57 13.92 -6.74
C GLU A 111 -7.37 12.66 -7.60
N GLY A 112 -8.11 11.58 -7.33
CA GLY A 112 -7.98 10.31 -8.03
C GLY A 112 -6.82 9.46 -7.49
N LEU A 113 -6.52 9.56 -6.20
CA LEU A 113 -5.45 8.81 -5.55
C LEU A 113 -5.66 7.30 -5.65
N ASN A 114 -6.91 6.82 -5.47
CA ASN A 114 -7.23 5.40 -5.63
C ASN A 114 -6.95 4.91 -7.07
N ARG A 115 -7.29 5.71 -8.10
CA ARG A 115 -6.94 5.39 -9.48
C ARG A 115 -5.43 5.33 -9.66
N SER A 116 -4.70 6.32 -9.15
CA SER A 116 -3.24 6.36 -9.22
C SER A 116 -2.60 5.17 -8.53
N THR A 117 -3.14 4.73 -7.39
CA THR A 117 -2.70 3.53 -6.67
C THR A 117 -2.91 2.27 -7.50
N VAL A 118 -4.11 2.06 -8.05
CA VAL A 118 -4.42 0.88 -8.90
C VAL A 118 -3.51 0.84 -10.14
N GLU A 119 -3.30 1.98 -10.79
CA GLU A 119 -2.42 2.06 -11.95
C GLU A 119 -0.94 1.85 -11.59
N ALA A 120 -0.47 2.36 -10.44
CA ALA A 120 0.88 2.11 -9.95
C ALA A 120 1.10 0.62 -9.65
N ILE A 121 0.12 -0.08 -9.07
CA ILE A 121 0.17 -1.54 -8.87
C ILE A 121 0.39 -2.25 -10.20
N ARG A 122 -0.36 -1.87 -11.24
CA ARG A 122 -0.21 -2.43 -12.59
C ARG A 122 1.20 -2.18 -13.15
N LEU A 123 1.75 -0.99 -12.97
CA LEU A 123 3.11 -0.65 -13.44
C LEU A 123 4.18 -1.45 -12.70
N ILE A 124 4.08 -1.58 -11.37
CA ILE A 124 5.01 -2.34 -10.54
C ILE A 124 4.96 -3.83 -10.91
N GLY A 125 3.76 -4.41 -11.02
CA GLY A 125 3.59 -5.83 -11.35
C GLY A 125 4.07 -6.18 -12.77
N ALA A 126 4.11 -5.20 -13.68
CA ALA A 126 4.61 -5.37 -15.04
C ALA A 126 6.13 -5.14 -15.18
N ASP A 127 6.82 -4.61 -14.16
CA ASP A 127 8.24 -4.29 -14.24
C ASP A 127 9.13 -5.52 -13.96
N PRO A 128 9.87 -6.05 -14.96
CA PRO A 128 10.76 -7.19 -14.73
C PRO A 128 11.86 -6.93 -13.69
N ALA A 129 12.24 -5.68 -13.46
CA ALA A 129 13.24 -5.31 -12.47
C ALA A 129 12.73 -5.41 -11.02
N LEU A 130 11.42 -5.51 -10.84
CA LEU A 130 10.74 -5.66 -9.55
C LEU A 130 10.13 -7.05 -9.35
N GLN A 131 10.48 -8.01 -10.22
CA GLN A 131 9.98 -9.37 -10.09
C GLN A 131 10.38 -9.97 -8.74
N GLY A 132 9.40 -10.50 -7.99
CA GLY A 132 9.59 -11.10 -6.67
C GLY A 132 9.40 -10.13 -5.50
N VAL A 133 9.23 -8.82 -5.74
CA VAL A 133 8.77 -7.88 -4.71
C VAL A 133 7.28 -8.08 -4.45
N HIS A 134 6.87 -7.91 -3.20
CA HIS A 134 5.47 -7.95 -2.80
C HIS A 134 4.83 -6.56 -2.82
N MET A 135 3.52 -6.50 -3.02
CA MET A 135 2.74 -5.27 -2.90
C MET A 135 1.65 -5.42 -1.85
N MET A 136 1.57 -4.47 -0.93
CA MET A 136 0.58 -4.48 0.15
C MET A 136 -0.22 -3.20 0.26
N GLY A 137 -1.29 -3.24 1.03
CA GLY A 137 -2.04 -2.07 1.47
C GLY A 137 -2.88 -2.32 2.70
N GLY A 138 -3.10 -1.27 3.49
CA GLY A 138 -4.04 -1.26 4.60
C GLY A 138 -5.47 -1.11 4.08
N LEU A 139 -6.12 -2.22 3.76
CA LEU A 139 -7.42 -2.22 3.06
C LEU A 139 -8.53 -1.53 3.84
N SER A 140 -8.51 -1.59 5.18
CA SER A 140 -9.51 -0.93 6.02
C SER A 140 -9.60 0.59 5.81
N ASN A 141 -8.58 1.20 5.22
CA ASN A 141 -8.56 2.63 4.90
C ASN A 141 -9.58 3.00 3.83
N ILE A 142 -9.79 2.13 2.82
CA ILE A 142 -10.63 2.45 1.65
C ILE A 142 -12.05 2.86 2.04
N GLY A 143 -12.63 2.18 3.05
CA GLY A 143 -13.98 2.40 3.53
C GLY A 143 -14.09 3.29 4.78
N GLN A 144 -13.03 4.01 5.17
CA GLN A 144 -13.08 4.88 6.34
C GLN A 144 -14.19 5.93 6.23
N GLN A 145 -14.91 6.15 7.35
CA GLN A 145 -16.02 7.11 7.49
C GLN A 145 -17.23 6.84 6.60
N LEU A 146 -17.27 5.74 5.85
CA LEU A 146 -18.46 5.34 5.09
C LEU A 146 -19.50 4.65 5.98
N PRO A 147 -20.79 4.73 5.61
CA PRO A 147 -21.84 3.94 6.23
C PRO A 147 -21.58 2.44 6.15
N PRO A 148 -22.18 1.63 7.05
CA PRO A 148 -21.90 0.19 7.10
C PRO A 148 -22.52 -0.59 5.92
N LYS A 149 -23.60 -0.07 5.29
CA LYS A 149 -24.34 -0.77 4.24
C LYS A 149 -24.29 -0.07 2.89
N ALA A 150 -24.05 -0.85 1.85
CA ALA A 150 -24.20 -0.42 0.45
C ALA A 150 -25.68 -0.37 0.04
N VAL A 151 -25.95 0.19 -1.16
CA VAL A 151 -27.29 0.28 -1.75
C VAL A 151 -27.94 -1.10 -1.91
N ASP A 152 -27.16 -2.10 -2.27
CA ASP A 152 -27.58 -3.50 -2.44
C ASP A 152 -27.72 -4.28 -1.11
N GLY A 153 -27.41 -3.63 0.03
CA GLY A 153 -27.50 -4.22 1.36
C GLY A 153 -26.24 -4.94 1.84
N SER A 154 -25.21 -5.08 1.00
CA SER A 154 -23.92 -5.68 1.38
C SER A 154 -23.20 -4.87 2.46
N ASP A 155 -22.23 -5.47 3.16
CA ASP A 155 -21.29 -4.73 4.04
C ASP A 155 -20.39 -3.86 3.15
N LEU A 156 -20.64 -2.55 3.14
CA LEU A 156 -19.98 -1.63 2.20
C LEU A 156 -18.46 -1.64 2.35
N LYS A 157 -17.96 -1.62 3.59
CA LYS A 157 -16.52 -1.53 3.82
C LYS A 157 -15.82 -2.80 3.36
N HIS A 158 -16.37 -3.95 3.72
CA HIS A 158 -15.85 -5.23 3.28
C HIS A 158 -15.93 -5.42 1.77
N ALA A 159 -17.06 -5.08 1.16
CA ALA A 159 -17.22 -5.17 -0.29
C ALA A 159 -16.27 -4.23 -1.04
N LEU A 160 -15.91 -3.05 -0.49
CA LEU A 160 -14.89 -2.18 -1.07
C LEU A 160 -13.49 -2.78 -0.97
N GLU A 161 -13.14 -3.40 0.16
CA GLU A 161 -11.88 -4.13 0.33
C GLU A 161 -11.77 -5.26 -0.71
N CYS A 162 -12.84 -6.06 -0.88
CA CYS A 162 -12.93 -7.11 -1.90
C CYS A 162 -12.90 -6.55 -3.33
N ALA A 163 -13.57 -5.41 -3.60
CA ALA A 163 -13.56 -4.77 -4.92
C ALA A 163 -12.15 -4.30 -5.31
N PHE A 164 -11.41 -3.72 -4.37
CA PHE A 164 -10.01 -3.35 -4.58
C PHE A 164 -9.16 -4.58 -4.93
N LEU A 165 -9.28 -5.66 -4.15
CA LEU A 165 -8.54 -6.90 -4.37
C LEU A 165 -8.91 -7.56 -5.71
N THR A 166 -10.20 -7.61 -6.06
CA THR A 166 -10.67 -8.14 -7.36
C THR A 166 -9.97 -7.46 -8.53
N LEU A 167 -9.69 -6.15 -8.42
CA LEU A 167 -8.99 -5.41 -9.47
C LEU A 167 -7.48 -5.59 -9.44
N THR A 168 -6.88 -5.72 -8.26
CA THR A 168 -5.43 -5.55 -8.09
C THR A 168 -4.65 -6.86 -7.94
N VAL A 169 -5.27 -7.94 -7.43
CA VAL A 169 -4.63 -9.27 -7.33
C VAL A 169 -4.14 -9.76 -8.71
N PRO A 170 -4.91 -9.65 -9.80
CA PRO A 170 -4.42 -10.02 -11.14
C PRO A 170 -3.24 -9.19 -11.64
N MET A 171 -2.96 -8.05 -11.00
CA MET A 171 -1.83 -7.16 -11.31
C MET A 171 -0.59 -7.42 -10.42
N GLY A 172 -0.67 -8.41 -9.50
CA GLY A 172 0.44 -8.78 -8.61
C GLY A 172 0.34 -8.24 -7.19
N PHE A 173 -0.78 -7.61 -6.79
CA PHE A 173 -1.02 -7.23 -5.39
C PHE A 173 -1.32 -8.51 -4.57
N ASP A 174 -0.47 -8.86 -3.62
CA ASP A 174 -0.44 -10.19 -2.99
C ASP A 174 -0.44 -10.18 -1.46
N THR A 175 -0.30 -9.01 -0.85
CA THR A 175 -0.18 -8.89 0.61
C THR A 175 -1.21 -7.90 1.17
N VAL A 176 -1.86 -8.26 2.27
CA VAL A 176 -2.91 -7.44 2.89
C VAL A 176 -2.58 -7.15 4.34
N LEU A 177 -2.53 -5.87 4.71
CA LEU A 177 -2.67 -5.45 6.10
C LEU A 177 -4.16 -5.29 6.39
N GLY A 178 -4.75 -6.30 7.01
CA GLY A 178 -6.20 -6.39 7.17
C GLY A 178 -6.61 -7.18 8.41
N THR A 179 -7.86 -7.59 8.45
CA THR A 179 -8.47 -8.33 9.56
C THR A 179 -8.42 -9.84 9.25
N PRO A 180 -7.58 -10.65 9.94
CA PRO A 180 -7.29 -12.03 9.54
C PRO A 180 -8.51 -12.96 9.47
N TRP A 181 -9.54 -12.72 10.32
CA TRP A 181 -10.76 -13.52 10.34
C TRP A 181 -11.83 -13.05 9.35
N ARG A 182 -11.54 -12.02 8.56
CA ARG A 182 -12.40 -11.53 7.47
C ARG A 182 -11.97 -12.24 6.20
N GLY A 183 -12.81 -13.06 5.62
CA GLY A 183 -12.54 -13.62 4.29
C GLY A 183 -12.51 -12.51 3.24
N TYR A 184 -11.58 -12.60 2.30
CA TYR A 184 -11.50 -11.69 1.16
C TYR A 184 -11.73 -12.49 -0.11
N ASP A 185 -12.92 -12.34 -0.68
CA ASP A 185 -13.33 -13.07 -1.87
C ASP A 185 -13.30 -12.17 -3.10
N GLU A 186 -13.02 -12.76 -4.26
CA GLU A 186 -13.20 -12.10 -5.54
C GLU A 186 -14.69 -11.82 -5.75
N LEU A 187 -15.03 -10.58 -6.12
CA LEU A 187 -16.41 -10.20 -6.37
C LEU A 187 -16.83 -10.53 -7.81
N PRO A 188 -18.07 -11.01 -8.02
CA PRO A 188 -18.64 -11.16 -9.36
C PRO A 188 -18.56 -9.85 -10.16
N ALA A 189 -18.35 -9.96 -11.47
CA ALA A 189 -18.16 -8.79 -12.34
C ALA A 189 -19.35 -7.80 -12.33
N ASP A 190 -20.55 -8.27 -12.02
CA ASP A 190 -21.78 -7.48 -11.92
C ASP A 190 -22.09 -7.04 -10.48
N HIS A 191 -21.21 -7.32 -9.51
CA HIS A 191 -21.40 -6.91 -8.13
C HIS A 191 -21.51 -5.38 -8.03
N TYR A 192 -22.56 -4.89 -7.34
CA TYR A 192 -22.87 -3.46 -7.27
C TYR A 192 -21.71 -2.60 -6.80
N VAL A 193 -21.02 -3.00 -5.72
CA VAL A 193 -19.92 -2.23 -5.15
C VAL A 193 -18.70 -2.25 -6.09
N LEU A 194 -18.40 -3.38 -6.75
CA LEU A 194 -17.30 -3.47 -7.72
C LEU A 194 -17.52 -2.52 -8.90
N THR A 195 -18.69 -2.59 -9.53
CA THR A 195 -19.02 -1.73 -10.69
C THR A 195 -19.06 -0.25 -10.30
N THR A 196 -19.55 0.06 -9.09
CA THR A 196 -19.56 1.43 -8.56
C THR A 196 -18.13 1.92 -8.29
N TYR A 197 -17.24 1.05 -7.77
CA TYR A 197 -15.84 1.40 -7.53
C TYR A 197 -15.08 1.63 -8.84
N GLN A 198 -15.26 0.79 -9.83
CA GLN A 198 -14.70 1.00 -11.18
C GLN A 198 -15.13 2.35 -11.78
N ASN A 199 -16.40 2.71 -11.64
CA ASN A 199 -16.91 4.01 -12.08
C ASN A 199 -16.31 5.18 -11.26
N PHE A 200 -16.15 5.00 -9.94
CA PHE A 200 -15.51 5.98 -9.06
C PHE A 200 -14.07 6.26 -9.47
N LEU A 201 -13.28 5.25 -9.81
CA LEU A 201 -11.89 5.39 -10.26
C LEU A 201 -11.74 6.27 -11.52
N GLN A 202 -12.81 6.47 -12.29
CA GLN A 202 -12.82 7.36 -13.47
C GLN A 202 -13.13 8.82 -13.12
N GLN A 203 -13.40 9.14 -11.85
CA GLN A 203 -13.86 10.46 -11.43
C GLN A 203 -12.76 11.24 -10.69
N THR A 204 -12.87 12.57 -10.75
CA THR A 204 -12.06 13.51 -9.97
C THR A 204 -12.89 14.70 -9.52
N GLY A 205 -12.39 15.49 -8.58
CA GLY A 205 -13.04 16.70 -8.08
C GLY A 205 -14.44 16.44 -7.52
N SER A 206 -15.37 17.33 -7.82
CA SER A 206 -16.76 17.21 -7.36
C SER A 206 -17.50 15.98 -7.90
N ASN A 207 -17.07 15.43 -9.04
CA ASN A 207 -17.67 14.21 -9.59
C ASN A 207 -17.28 12.98 -8.76
N ALA A 208 -16.05 12.92 -8.22
CA ALA A 208 -15.64 11.87 -7.30
C ALA A 208 -16.51 11.89 -6.03
N LEU A 209 -16.75 13.05 -5.43
CA LEU A 209 -17.64 13.19 -4.26
C LEU A 209 -19.09 12.75 -4.55
N ARG A 210 -19.59 13.02 -5.76
CA ARG A 210 -20.90 12.53 -6.20
C ARG A 210 -20.91 11.02 -6.41
N ALA A 211 -19.81 10.45 -6.94
CA ALA A 211 -19.68 9.02 -7.15
C ALA A 211 -19.66 8.24 -5.82
N VAL A 212 -18.99 8.78 -4.78
CA VAL A 212 -19.00 8.18 -3.43
C VAL A 212 -20.43 8.04 -2.89
N ARG A 213 -21.30 9.01 -3.11
CA ARG A 213 -22.70 8.95 -2.65
C ARG A 213 -23.53 7.83 -3.32
N LYS A 214 -23.06 7.28 -4.43
CA LYS A 214 -23.75 6.15 -5.08
C LYS A 214 -23.54 4.84 -4.34
N PHE A 215 -22.53 4.70 -3.51
CA PHE A 215 -22.28 3.46 -2.77
C PHE A 215 -23.35 3.15 -1.72
N TYR A 216 -24.02 4.17 -1.18
CA TYR A 216 -24.96 4.02 -0.06
C TYR A 216 -26.20 4.89 -0.24
N LYS A 217 -27.27 4.53 0.47
CA LYS A 217 -28.48 5.38 0.57
C LYS A 217 -28.25 6.43 1.65
N ALA A 218 -28.52 7.71 1.30
CA ALA A 218 -28.48 8.83 2.23
C ALA A 218 -29.65 8.77 3.23
#